data_a21062a16c627f24864bfd1fc85e5a67
#
_entry.id   a21062a16c627f24864bfd1fc85e5a67
#
_cell.length_a   1.000
_cell.length_b   1.000
_cell.length_c   1.000
_cell.angle_alpha   90.00
_cell.angle_beta   90.00
_cell.angle_gamma   90.00
#
_symmetry.space_group_name_H-M   'P 1'
#
loop_
_entity.id
_entity.type
_entity.pdbx_description
1 polymer ?
#
loop_
_entity_poly.entity_id
_entity_poly.type
_entity_poly.pdbx_seq_one_letter_code
_entity_poly.pdbx_strand_id
1 'polypeptide(L)'
;DMFDVTTVHPYVKFSPYADHEPLTSMRGLLHAVAEAKANEGVTGKPCLIEEVGTLGNFVCSKEISAGYAKVNAYSAWVNGMTGFMWWCAHEQSNLAYPPYDWCPLERELGMLENDKSEKPVAKSFRLVRETIDALGSTIPKAQTDAVCVLAGGSNDWRNVLGSYVLSKQ
;
A
#
# COMPACT_ATOMS: atom_id res chain seq x y z
N ASP A 1 5.36 -16.77 20.83
CA ASP A 1 5.12 -15.65 19.87
C ASP A 1 6.17 -14.58 20.09
N MET A 2 6.99 -14.30 19.06
CA MET A 2 8.08 -13.29 19.13
C MET A 2 7.63 -11.89 18.77
N PHE A 3 6.48 -11.74 18.09
CA PHE A 3 6.02 -10.46 17.53
C PHE A 3 4.56 -10.21 17.89
N ASP A 4 4.21 -8.96 18.16
CA ASP A 4 2.85 -8.52 18.45
C ASP A 4 2.11 -8.00 17.19
N VAL A 5 2.87 -7.61 16.18
CA VAL A 5 2.40 -7.04 14.91
C VAL A 5 3.16 -7.68 13.76
N THR A 6 2.49 -7.91 12.65
CA THR A 6 3.12 -8.28 11.38
C THR A 6 3.16 -7.08 10.45
N THR A 7 4.04 -7.10 9.46
CA THR A 7 4.19 -6.02 8.49
C THR A 7 4.19 -6.54 7.06
N VAL A 8 3.79 -5.69 6.10
CA VAL A 8 3.82 -5.99 4.66
C VAL A 8 4.32 -4.79 3.88
N HIS A 9 5.01 -5.08 2.76
CA HIS A 9 5.46 -4.10 1.76
C HIS A 9 4.77 -4.37 0.41
N PRO A 10 3.47 -4.06 0.28
CA PRO A 10 2.63 -4.52 -0.82
C PRO A 10 2.76 -3.65 -2.09
N TYR A 11 3.92 -3.66 -2.71
CA TYR A 11 4.10 -3.00 -3.99
C TYR A 11 3.50 -3.83 -5.13
N VAL A 12 2.40 -3.36 -5.70
CA VAL A 12 1.70 -4.05 -6.78
C VAL A 12 2.62 -4.35 -7.97
N LYS A 13 3.57 -3.46 -8.27
CA LYS A 13 4.51 -3.63 -9.40
C LYS A 13 5.61 -4.66 -9.16
N PHE A 14 5.80 -5.10 -7.94
CA PHE A 14 6.70 -6.20 -7.60
C PHE A 14 5.95 -7.52 -7.33
N SER A 15 4.63 -7.48 -7.39
CA SER A 15 3.80 -8.64 -7.11
C SER A 15 3.52 -9.42 -8.39
N PRO A 16 3.83 -10.72 -8.44
CA PRO A 16 3.54 -11.55 -9.60
C PRO A 16 2.08 -11.47 -10.01
N TYR A 17 1.83 -11.43 -11.32
CA TYR A 17 0.51 -11.30 -11.95
C TYR A 17 -0.21 -9.94 -11.72
N ALA A 18 0.29 -9.07 -10.86
CA ALA A 18 -0.24 -7.72 -10.67
C ALA A 18 0.62 -6.64 -11.31
N ASP A 19 1.86 -6.94 -11.65
CA ASP A 19 2.84 -6.04 -12.27
C ASP A 19 2.39 -5.53 -13.66
N HIS A 20 1.58 -6.28 -14.39
CA HIS A 20 0.99 -5.88 -15.67
C HIS A 20 -0.27 -5.03 -15.54
N GLU A 21 -0.89 -5.00 -14.37
CA GLU A 21 -2.11 -4.23 -14.13
C GLU A 21 -1.81 -2.74 -13.98
N PRO A 22 -2.66 -1.85 -14.53
CA PRO A 22 -2.59 -0.43 -14.20
C PRO A 22 -2.80 -0.20 -12.70
N LEU A 23 -2.14 0.78 -12.13
CA LEU A 23 -2.36 1.17 -10.72
C LEU A 23 -3.81 1.63 -10.44
N THR A 24 -4.55 1.97 -11.49
CA THR A 24 -5.96 2.37 -11.41
C THR A 24 -6.94 1.20 -11.53
N SER A 25 -6.46 -0.02 -11.76
CA SER A 25 -7.32 -1.21 -11.77
C SER A 25 -7.78 -1.55 -10.36
N MET A 26 -8.94 -2.21 -10.25
CA MET A 26 -9.44 -2.71 -8.95
C MET A 26 -8.42 -3.63 -8.25
N ARG A 27 -7.75 -4.49 -9.02
CA ARG A 27 -6.70 -5.37 -8.50
C ARG A 27 -5.52 -4.59 -7.94
N GLY A 28 -5.05 -3.58 -8.68
CA GLY A 28 -3.98 -2.70 -8.22
C GLY A 28 -4.36 -1.92 -6.95
N LEU A 29 -5.59 -1.39 -6.90
CA LEU A 29 -6.09 -0.59 -5.78
C LEU A 29 -6.36 -1.41 -4.51
N LEU A 30 -6.73 -2.68 -4.63
CA LEU A 30 -7.04 -3.55 -3.48
C LEU A 30 -5.85 -4.37 -2.99
N HIS A 31 -4.75 -4.39 -3.74
CA HIS A 31 -3.61 -5.27 -3.48
C HIS A 31 -3.03 -5.10 -2.07
N ALA A 32 -2.77 -3.87 -1.65
CA ALA A 32 -2.15 -3.60 -0.35
C ALA A 32 -2.99 -4.11 0.83
N VAL A 33 -4.29 -3.86 0.78
CA VAL A 33 -5.20 -4.32 1.83
C VAL A 33 -5.39 -5.83 1.77
N ALA A 34 -5.46 -6.41 0.58
CA ALA A 34 -5.57 -7.86 0.42
C ALA A 34 -4.37 -8.60 1.05
N GLU A 35 -3.16 -8.11 0.81
CA GLU A 35 -1.93 -8.66 1.39
C GLU A 35 -1.91 -8.54 2.91
N ALA A 36 -2.25 -7.35 3.44
CA ALA A 36 -2.31 -7.14 4.87
C ALA A 36 -3.36 -8.02 5.55
N LYS A 37 -4.56 -8.16 4.97
CA LYS A 37 -5.62 -9.04 5.50
C LYS A 37 -5.26 -10.51 5.43
N ALA A 38 -4.55 -10.95 4.38
CA ALA A 38 -4.04 -12.31 4.31
C ALA A 38 -3.04 -12.60 5.45
N ASN A 39 -2.12 -11.67 5.73
CA ASN A 39 -1.19 -11.78 6.86
C ASN A 39 -1.90 -11.80 8.22
N GLU A 40 -2.89 -10.94 8.44
CA GLU A 40 -3.72 -10.98 9.66
C GLU A 40 -4.41 -12.34 9.81
N GLY A 41 -4.99 -12.85 8.72
CA GLY A 41 -5.69 -14.15 8.73
C GLY A 41 -4.78 -15.33 9.05
N VAL A 42 -3.54 -15.31 8.57
CA VAL A 42 -2.57 -16.38 8.81
C VAL A 42 -1.98 -16.31 10.21
N THR A 43 -1.69 -15.12 10.69
CA THR A 43 -0.96 -14.92 11.95
C THR A 43 -1.87 -14.73 13.16
N GLY A 44 -3.12 -14.31 12.94
CA GLY A 44 -4.02 -13.86 14.01
C GLY A 44 -3.56 -12.58 14.70
N LYS A 45 -2.63 -11.84 14.10
CA LYS A 45 -2.02 -10.61 14.62
C LYS A 45 -2.40 -9.41 13.77
N PRO A 46 -2.47 -8.19 14.32
CA PRO A 46 -2.61 -6.98 13.53
C PRO A 46 -1.50 -6.87 12.47
N CYS A 47 -1.83 -6.34 11.30
CA CYS A 47 -0.86 -6.11 10.24
C CYS A 47 -0.73 -4.61 9.94
N LEU A 48 0.51 -4.13 9.87
CA LEU A 48 0.86 -2.79 9.45
C LEU A 48 1.25 -2.82 7.96
N ILE A 49 0.62 -1.98 7.16
CA ILE A 49 1.11 -1.68 5.81
C ILE A 49 2.28 -0.72 5.99
N GLU A 50 3.47 -1.28 6.16
CA GLU A 50 4.66 -0.57 6.61
C GLU A 50 5.33 0.21 5.49
N GLU A 51 5.17 -0.26 4.26
CA GLU A 51 5.78 0.38 3.10
C GLU A 51 4.92 0.15 1.85
N VAL A 52 4.48 1.23 1.24
CA VAL A 52 3.75 1.19 -0.03
C VAL A 52 4.01 2.45 -0.84
N GLY A 53 4.00 2.34 -2.15
CA GLY A 53 4.22 3.47 -3.04
C GLY A 53 3.97 3.13 -4.51
N THR A 54 4.15 4.11 -5.39
CA THR A 54 3.90 3.99 -6.83
C THR A 54 5.16 3.93 -7.68
N LEU A 55 6.34 3.90 -7.08
CA LEU A 55 7.65 3.75 -7.73
C LEU A 55 8.03 4.88 -8.72
N GLY A 56 7.57 6.12 -8.45
CA GLY A 56 7.99 7.30 -9.20
C GLY A 56 7.23 7.55 -10.50
N ASN A 57 7.61 8.65 -11.16
CA ASN A 57 6.87 9.19 -12.32
C ASN A 57 7.00 8.33 -13.59
N PHE A 58 7.97 7.44 -13.68
CA PHE A 58 8.10 6.54 -14.83
C PHE A 58 7.06 5.41 -14.82
N VAL A 59 6.43 5.13 -13.67
CA VAL A 59 5.34 4.14 -13.55
C VAL A 59 3.97 4.80 -13.74
N CYS A 60 3.78 5.99 -13.17
CA CYS A 60 2.51 6.72 -13.28
C CYS A 60 2.72 8.22 -13.04
N SER A 61 1.74 9.03 -13.44
CA SER A 61 1.77 10.46 -13.14
C SER A 61 1.61 10.76 -11.64
N LYS A 62 2.00 11.97 -11.22
CA LYS A 62 1.84 12.44 -9.84
C LYS A 62 0.37 12.43 -9.39
N GLU A 63 -0.57 12.67 -10.30
CA GLU A 63 -2.01 12.65 -10.04
C GLU A 63 -2.53 11.22 -9.81
N ILE A 64 -2.08 10.26 -10.61
CA ILE A 64 -2.40 8.83 -10.43
C ILE A 64 -1.83 8.36 -9.10
N SER A 65 -0.59 8.71 -8.78
CA SER A 65 0.04 8.40 -7.50
C SER A 65 -0.78 8.94 -6.31
N ALA A 66 -1.23 10.18 -6.40
CA ALA A 66 -2.07 10.81 -5.39
C ALA A 66 -3.44 10.12 -5.22
N GLY A 67 -4.06 9.75 -6.32
CA GLY A 67 -5.32 8.97 -6.32
C GLY A 67 -5.12 7.58 -5.71
N TYR A 68 -4.06 6.88 -6.11
CA TYR A 68 -3.68 5.58 -5.57
C TYR A 68 -3.45 5.63 -4.05
N ALA A 69 -2.67 6.61 -3.57
CA ALA A 69 -2.42 6.81 -2.14
C ALA A 69 -3.71 7.03 -1.35
N LYS A 70 -4.58 7.90 -1.85
CA LYS A 70 -5.87 8.21 -1.23
C LYS A 70 -6.77 6.98 -1.11
N VAL A 71 -6.95 6.23 -2.21
CA VAL A 71 -7.80 5.04 -2.21
C VAL A 71 -7.26 3.97 -1.30
N ASN A 72 -5.93 3.71 -1.33
CA ASN A 72 -5.31 2.71 -0.48
C ASN A 72 -5.38 3.09 1.01
N ALA A 73 -5.17 4.35 1.37
CA ALA A 73 -5.28 4.81 2.76
C ALA A 73 -6.71 4.67 3.30
N TYR A 74 -7.73 5.06 2.52
CA TYR A 74 -9.12 4.83 2.91
C TYR A 74 -9.47 3.35 2.97
N SER A 75 -9.03 2.56 1.98
CA SER A 75 -9.26 1.11 1.97
C SER A 75 -8.63 0.44 3.19
N ALA A 76 -7.41 0.82 3.57
CA ALA A 76 -6.76 0.34 4.78
C ALA A 76 -7.57 0.69 6.02
N TRP A 77 -7.98 1.94 6.17
CA TRP A 77 -8.76 2.40 7.31
C TRP A 77 -10.11 1.68 7.44
N VAL A 78 -10.92 1.60 6.37
CA VAL A 78 -12.25 0.94 6.42
C VAL A 78 -12.16 -0.57 6.63
N ASN A 79 -11.00 -1.18 6.33
CA ASN A 79 -10.75 -2.60 6.62
C ASN A 79 -10.10 -2.84 7.99
N GLY A 80 -10.00 -1.81 8.83
CA GLY A 80 -9.53 -1.93 10.21
C GLY A 80 -8.02 -1.99 10.35
N MET A 81 -7.26 -1.59 9.33
CA MET A 81 -5.80 -1.53 9.44
C MET A 81 -5.38 -0.44 10.44
N THR A 82 -4.43 -0.77 11.29
CA THR A 82 -3.94 0.13 12.35
C THR A 82 -2.87 1.10 11.87
N GLY A 83 -2.25 0.82 10.74
CA GLY A 83 -1.21 1.68 10.17
C GLY A 83 -1.03 1.52 8.68
N PHE A 84 -0.68 2.64 8.05
CA PHE A 84 -0.39 2.74 6.63
C PHE A 84 0.71 3.76 6.44
N MET A 85 1.85 3.35 5.87
CA MET A 85 2.99 4.22 5.64
C MET A 85 3.37 4.25 4.16
N TRP A 86 3.63 5.44 3.67
CA TRP A 86 4.06 5.65 2.30
C TRP A 86 5.57 5.66 2.20
N TRP A 87 6.12 4.98 1.22
CA TRP A 87 7.51 5.08 0.86
C TRP A 87 7.71 6.09 -0.26
N CYS A 88 8.33 7.23 0.01
CA CYS A 88 8.83 7.68 1.29
C CYS A 88 8.51 9.18 1.53
N ALA A 89 9.08 9.79 2.55
CA ALA A 89 8.80 11.19 2.88
C ALA A 89 9.43 12.15 1.87
N HIS A 90 10.71 11.99 1.56
CA HIS A 90 11.47 12.89 0.71
C HIS A 90 11.90 12.25 -0.59
N GLU A 91 11.87 13.01 -1.65
CA GLU A 91 12.49 12.65 -2.92
C GLU A 91 14.01 12.56 -2.78
N GLN A 92 14.61 11.66 -3.56
CA GLN A 92 16.04 11.38 -3.53
C GLN A 92 16.70 11.70 -4.89
N SER A 93 16.04 12.46 -5.75
CA SER A 93 16.50 12.76 -7.10
C SER A 93 17.71 13.69 -7.14
N ASN A 94 18.04 14.35 -6.02
CA ASN A 94 19.23 15.19 -5.86
C ASN A 94 20.49 14.41 -5.45
N LEU A 95 20.37 13.12 -5.15
CA LEU A 95 21.53 12.32 -4.76
C LEU A 95 22.33 11.92 -6.01
N ALA A 96 23.63 12.24 -6.01
CA ALA A 96 24.52 12.06 -7.14
C ALA A 96 25.50 10.88 -6.93
N TYR A 97 25.02 9.78 -6.36
CA TYR A 97 25.78 8.56 -6.15
C TYR A 97 24.89 7.31 -6.33
N PRO A 98 25.47 6.14 -6.63
CA PRO A 98 24.71 4.91 -6.81
C PRO A 98 23.88 4.51 -5.58
N PRO A 99 22.65 4.00 -5.78
CA PRO A 99 21.97 3.78 -7.07
C PRO A 99 21.22 5.01 -7.60
N TYR A 100 21.15 6.10 -6.85
CA TYR A 100 20.27 7.24 -7.11
C TYR A 100 20.64 8.06 -8.35
N ASP A 101 21.88 8.01 -8.78
CA ASP A 101 22.37 8.73 -9.96
C ASP A 101 21.95 8.06 -11.29
N TRP A 102 21.57 6.77 -11.26
CA TRP A 102 21.19 6.02 -12.46
C TRP A 102 19.88 5.21 -12.32
N CYS A 103 19.47 4.82 -11.11
CA CYS A 103 18.26 4.02 -10.91
C CYS A 103 17.02 4.91 -10.70
N PRO A 104 16.08 4.98 -11.66
CA PRO A 104 14.91 5.83 -11.51
C PRO A 104 13.94 5.36 -10.43
N LEU A 105 14.00 4.09 -10.03
CA LEU A 105 13.10 3.49 -9.04
C LEU A 105 13.13 4.19 -7.69
N GLU A 106 14.33 4.63 -7.27
CA GLU A 106 14.53 5.21 -5.94
C GLU A 106 14.51 6.74 -5.92
N ARG A 107 14.44 7.39 -7.09
CA ARG A 107 14.66 8.84 -7.18
C ARG A 107 13.46 9.69 -6.80
N GLU A 108 12.27 9.31 -7.24
CA GLU A 108 11.09 10.19 -7.24
C GLU A 108 9.96 9.68 -6.35
N LEU A 109 10.28 8.84 -5.36
CA LEU A 109 9.31 8.14 -4.51
C LEU A 109 8.67 9.04 -3.44
N GLY A 110 9.38 10.12 -3.05
CA GLY A 110 8.99 10.97 -1.94
C GLY A 110 7.62 11.65 -2.09
N MET A 111 6.97 11.88 -0.97
CA MET A 111 5.79 12.78 -0.88
C MET A 111 6.16 14.25 -1.05
N LEU A 112 7.41 14.59 -0.77
CA LEU A 112 7.96 15.93 -0.89
C LEU A 112 9.02 15.96 -1.99
N GLU A 113 9.06 17.07 -2.73
CA GLU A 113 10.14 17.39 -3.66
C GLU A 113 11.46 17.67 -2.92
N ASN A 114 12.57 17.80 -3.64
CA ASN A 114 13.87 18.12 -3.03
C ASN A 114 13.89 19.47 -2.29
N ASP A 115 13.10 20.44 -2.72
CA ASP A 115 12.93 21.73 -2.07
C ASP A 115 11.95 21.71 -0.88
N LYS A 116 11.46 20.51 -0.53
CA LYS A 116 10.45 20.23 0.51
C LYS A 116 9.04 20.71 0.17
N SER A 117 8.77 21.16 -1.04
CA SER A 117 7.41 21.41 -1.49
C SER A 117 6.62 20.12 -1.61
N GLU A 118 5.30 20.21 -1.40
CA GLU A 118 4.42 19.05 -1.36
C GLU A 118 4.02 18.59 -2.76
N LYS A 119 4.23 17.30 -3.02
CA LYS A 119 3.62 16.64 -4.18
C LYS A 119 2.11 16.40 -3.95
N PRO A 120 1.33 16.14 -5.01
CA PRO A 120 -0.09 15.81 -4.89
C PRO A 120 -0.39 14.66 -3.91
N VAL A 121 0.51 13.69 -3.78
CA VAL A 121 0.39 12.56 -2.84
C VAL A 121 0.36 13.02 -1.38
N ALA A 122 1.18 13.99 -0.98
CA ALA A 122 1.16 14.56 0.37
C ALA A 122 -0.17 15.24 0.69
N LYS A 123 -0.72 15.97 -0.28
CA LYS A 123 -2.05 16.60 -0.16
C LYS A 123 -3.16 15.56 -0.01
N SER A 124 -3.05 14.42 -0.70
CA SER A 124 -3.99 13.29 -0.55
C SER A 124 -3.98 12.75 0.87
N PHE A 125 -2.83 12.52 1.49
CA PHE A 125 -2.72 12.06 2.87
C PHE A 125 -3.28 13.07 3.88
N ARG A 126 -3.06 14.36 3.67
CA ARG A 126 -3.67 15.40 4.50
C ARG A 126 -5.19 15.33 4.45
N LEU A 127 -5.78 15.22 3.25
CA LEU A 127 -7.23 15.08 3.08
C LEU A 127 -7.76 13.81 3.77
N VAL A 128 -7.06 12.68 3.65
CA VAL A 128 -7.42 11.44 4.34
C VAL A 128 -7.41 11.66 5.85
N ARG A 129 -6.35 12.29 6.38
CA ARG A 129 -6.23 12.59 7.81
C ARG A 129 -7.37 13.47 8.31
N GLU A 130 -7.65 14.58 7.62
CA GLU A 130 -8.75 15.49 7.94
C GLU A 130 -10.10 14.79 7.94
N THR A 131 -10.33 13.88 6.97
CA THR A 131 -11.57 13.10 6.89
C THR A 131 -11.69 12.14 8.08
N ILE A 132 -10.62 11.40 8.41
CA ILE A 132 -10.61 10.47 9.55
C ILE A 132 -10.84 11.21 10.87
N ASP A 133 -10.19 12.36 11.05
CA ASP A 133 -10.37 13.18 12.26
C ASP A 133 -11.81 13.72 12.38
N ALA A 134 -12.41 14.16 11.27
CA ALA A 134 -13.80 14.61 11.23
C ALA A 134 -14.80 13.47 11.56
N LEU A 135 -14.43 12.23 11.29
CA LEU A 135 -15.21 11.03 11.63
C LEU A 135 -14.89 10.46 13.03
N GLY A 136 -14.12 11.19 13.84
CA GLY A 136 -13.81 10.85 15.23
C GLY A 136 -12.63 9.91 15.41
N SER A 137 -11.77 9.76 14.40
CA SER A 137 -10.54 8.93 14.41
C SER A 137 -10.79 7.48 14.84
N THR A 138 -12.01 6.98 14.72
CA THR A 138 -12.36 5.61 15.08
C THR A 138 -12.00 4.67 13.94
N ILE A 139 -11.29 3.58 14.24
CA ILE A 139 -11.05 2.51 13.28
C ILE A 139 -12.36 1.74 13.08
N PRO A 140 -12.94 1.69 11.88
CA PRO A 140 -14.15 0.95 11.63
C PRO A 140 -13.96 -0.54 11.92
N LYS A 141 -14.98 -1.16 12.53
CA LYS A 141 -14.98 -2.61 12.67
C LYS A 141 -15.39 -3.23 11.33
N ALA A 142 -14.49 -4.00 10.74
CA ALA A 142 -14.78 -4.73 9.52
C ALA A 142 -15.93 -5.72 9.74
N GLN A 143 -16.91 -5.70 8.84
CA GLN A 143 -17.97 -6.69 8.80
C GLN A 143 -17.55 -7.82 7.86
N THR A 144 -17.65 -9.06 8.33
CA THR A 144 -17.26 -10.23 7.53
C THR A 144 -18.52 -10.88 6.96
N ASP A 145 -18.67 -10.79 5.63
CA ASP A 145 -19.80 -11.41 4.91
C ASP A 145 -19.46 -12.85 4.46
N ALA A 146 -18.16 -13.14 4.25
CA ALA A 146 -17.70 -14.45 3.82
C ALA A 146 -16.27 -14.74 4.33
N VAL A 147 -15.93 -16.01 4.41
CA VAL A 147 -14.59 -16.47 4.78
C VAL A 147 -13.96 -17.18 3.59
N CYS A 148 -12.76 -16.73 3.18
CA CYS A 148 -11.95 -17.41 2.19
C CYS A 148 -11.01 -18.38 2.89
N VAL A 149 -11.15 -19.68 2.59
CA VAL A 149 -10.26 -20.71 3.10
C VAL A 149 -9.07 -20.86 2.15
N LEU A 150 -7.89 -20.52 2.62
CA LEU A 150 -6.64 -20.72 1.88
C LEU A 150 -6.10 -22.11 2.22
N ALA A 151 -5.80 -22.92 1.19
CA ALA A 151 -5.26 -24.27 1.40
C ALA A 151 -3.89 -24.17 2.09
N GLY A 152 -3.79 -24.74 3.29
CA GLY A 152 -2.53 -24.85 4.01
C GLY A 152 -1.57 -25.78 3.25
N GLY A 153 -0.29 -25.38 3.18
CA GLY A 153 0.76 -26.20 2.55
C GLY A 153 1.24 -25.73 1.18
N SER A 154 0.61 -24.74 0.55
CA SER A 154 1.27 -24.03 -0.54
C SER A 154 2.26 -23.03 0.07
N ASN A 155 3.53 -23.36 0.07
CA ASN A 155 4.61 -22.44 0.40
C ASN A 155 4.75 -21.31 -0.64
N ASP A 156 3.88 -21.29 -1.62
CA ASP A 156 3.84 -20.25 -2.64
C ASP A 156 2.81 -19.17 -2.23
N TRP A 157 3.29 -18.18 -1.51
CA TRP A 157 2.54 -16.99 -1.13
C TRP A 157 1.85 -16.30 -2.32
N ARG A 158 2.37 -16.48 -3.55
CA ARG A 158 1.80 -15.93 -4.78
C ARG A 158 0.43 -16.53 -5.09
N ASN A 159 0.25 -17.82 -4.85
CA ASN A 159 -1.05 -18.48 -5.00
C ASN A 159 -2.04 -18.05 -3.92
N VAL A 160 -1.56 -17.83 -2.70
CA VAL A 160 -2.38 -17.33 -1.59
C VAL A 160 -2.92 -15.94 -1.90
N LEU A 161 -2.04 -15.00 -2.29
CA LEU A 161 -2.44 -13.65 -2.65
C LEU A 161 -3.35 -13.60 -3.88
N GLY A 162 -3.05 -14.37 -4.91
CA GLY A 162 -3.89 -14.47 -6.10
C GLY A 162 -5.31 -14.91 -5.77
N SER A 163 -5.46 -15.94 -4.96
CA SER A 163 -6.77 -16.44 -4.52
C SER A 163 -7.52 -15.41 -3.66
N TYR A 164 -6.83 -14.74 -2.76
CA TYR A 164 -7.44 -13.72 -1.90
C TYR A 164 -7.90 -12.49 -2.68
N VAL A 165 -7.07 -12.00 -3.60
CA VAL A 165 -7.46 -10.85 -4.47
C VAL A 165 -8.63 -11.21 -5.37
N LEU A 166 -8.65 -12.42 -5.94
CA LEU A 166 -9.76 -12.90 -6.76
C LEU A 166 -11.05 -13.06 -5.95
N SER A 167 -10.97 -13.44 -4.69
CA SER A 167 -12.15 -13.56 -3.81
C SER A 167 -12.77 -12.22 -3.43
N LYS A 168 -12.07 -11.11 -3.64
CA LYS A 168 -12.54 -9.75 -3.37
C LYS A 168 -13.14 -9.05 -4.60
N GLN A 169 -13.12 -9.70 -5.77
CA GLN A 169 -13.80 -9.25 -7.00
C GLN A 169 -15.23 -9.77 -7.05
#